data_e64b6b06f2134c82e545ff0b23ed20b0
#
_entry.id   e64b6b06f2134c82e545ff0b23ed20b0
#
_cell.length_a   1.000
_cell.length_b   1.000
_cell.length_c   1.000
_cell.angle_alpha   90.00
_cell.angle_beta   90.00
_cell.angle_gamma   90.00
#
_symmetry.space_group_name_H-M   'P 1'
#
loop_
_entity.id
_entity.type
_entity.pdbx_description
1 polymer ?
#
loop_
_entity_poly.entity_id
_entity_poly.type
_entity_poly.pdbx_seq_one_letter_code
_entity_poly.pdbx_strand_id
1 'polypeptide(L)'
;MEDKKRLDYVDISKGVGMLAVVWGHIMLSGWSNLMVYAFHIPLFFFLSGMMFKPEKYKSFGAFLKRRFQTLIIPYVIYSIITWIVWAGYSYVSSANVDSYWMPFFQTVIAQGSGGFMVHNVPLWFVTCLFMVEFFYYFICKLPDFLNLMVCVILAILACIASDLVVEGYRFDLMPWNIEVSFAAVLFYCLGNLLVKHVGVMNLYQSVKNHISFSWIVVFVFTVLLVYSGLQNGAISMGHFFLGYNHYMFYVNALFGIISTVTFCILLSIIKARYGGVILNYLTWFGRYSYDAMVIHVPIKGIIIVVLTKILGWSNVSNNMAYSIVAFAITMLVTSVIVCFINNGKRYYSNKLVKK
;
A
#
# COMPACT_ATOMS: atom_id res chain seq x y z
N MET A 1 -25.25 -12.74 19.50
CA MET A 1 -23.96 -12.43 18.89
C MET A 1 -24.09 -11.04 18.31
N GLU A 2 -23.57 -10.03 18.99
CA GLU A 2 -23.53 -8.66 18.46
C GLU A 2 -22.76 -8.68 17.15
N ASP A 3 -23.41 -8.28 16.07
CA ASP A 3 -22.77 -8.02 14.79
C ASP A 3 -21.61 -7.03 15.04
N LYS A 4 -20.37 -7.51 14.96
CA LYS A 4 -19.18 -6.65 15.09
C LYS A 4 -19.23 -5.62 13.98
N LYS A 5 -19.85 -4.49 14.27
CA LYS A 5 -20.01 -3.36 13.35
C LYS A 5 -18.62 -3.02 12.80
N ARG A 6 -18.41 -3.34 11.53
CA ARG A 6 -17.15 -3.03 10.82
C ARG A 6 -16.97 -1.52 10.82
N LEU A 7 -15.86 -1.03 11.32
CA LEU A 7 -15.60 0.41 11.37
C LEU A 7 -15.14 0.88 9.98
N ASP A 8 -15.92 1.75 9.39
CA ASP A 8 -15.70 2.26 8.05
C ASP A 8 -14.37 3.03 7.91
N TYR A 9 -13.84 3.62 8.99
CA TYR A 9 -12.64 4.45 8.91
C TYR A 9 -11.39 3.68 8.46
N VAL A 10 -11.27 2.39 8.81
CA VAL A 10 -10.15 1.56 8.33
C VAL A 10 -10.26 1.35 6.82
N ASP A 11 -11.47 1.09 6.31
CA ASP A 11 -11.71 0.96 4.88
C ASP A 11 -11.50 2.31 4.17
N ILE A 12 -11.97 3.43 4.74
CA ILE A 12 -11.72 4.78 4.20
C ILE A 12 -10.21 5.08 4.16
N SER A 13 -9.45 4.72 5.21
CA SER A 13 -7.99 4.91 5.23
C SER A 13 -7.28 4.13 4.12
N LYS A 14 -7.71 2.88 3.87
CA LYS A 14 -7.21 2.10 2.73
C LYS A 14 -7.60 2.74 1.39
N GLY A 15 -8.83 3.29 1.29
CA GLY A 15 -9.28 3.99 0.10
C GLY A 15 -8.44 5.24 -0.19
N VAL A 16 -8.22 6.08 0.81
CA VAL A 16 -7.35 7.27 0.71
C VAL A 16 -5.90 6.86 0.37
N GLY A 17 -5.38 5.82 1.04
CA GLY A 17 -4.06 5.27 0.73
C GLY A 17 -3.95 4.80 -0.72
N MET A 18 -4.99 4.15 -1.26
CA MET A 18 -5.01 3.73 -2.67
C MET A 18 -5.07 4.90 -3.66
N LEU A 19 -5.79 5.98 -3.34
CA LEU A 19 -5.72 7.21 -4.14
C LEU A 19 -4.28 7.73 -4.20
N ALA A 20 -3.60 7.74 -3.05
CA ALA A 20 -2.19 8.15 -2.97
C ALA A 20 -1.27 7.22 -3.80
N VAL A 21 -1.46 5.90 -3.74
CA VAL A 21 -0.72 4.92 -4.56
C VAL A 21 -0.88 5.20 -6.05
N VAL A 22 -2.12 5.32 -6.52
CA VAL A 22 -2.40 5.56 -7.95
C VAL A 22 -1.82 6.90 -8.40
N TRP A 23 -1.96 7.95 -7.57
CA TRP A 23 -1.37 9.25 -7.84
C TRP A 23 0.16 9.19 -7.96
N GLY A 24 0.83 8.55 -6.99
CA GLY A 24 2.28 8.40 -6.97
C GLY A 24 2.84 7.66 -8.20
N HIS A 25 2.09 6.71 -8.74
CA HIS A 25 2.48 6.01 -9.96
C HIS A 25 2.21 6.81 -11.25
N ILE A 26 1.35 7.81 -11.24
CA ILE A 26 1.05 8.67 -12.41
C ILE A 26 1.92 9.90 -12.41
N MET A 27 1.91 10.68 -11.33
CA MET A 27 2.75 11.87 -11.17
C MET A 27 4.12 11.44 -10.62
N LEU A 28 5.14 11.42 -11.47
CA LEU A 28 6.46 10.89 -11.11
C LEU A 28 7.40 11.93 -10.51
N SER A 29 7.02 13.22 -10.51
CA SER A 29 7.85 14.32 -10.02
C SER A 29 7.03 15.35 -9.26
N GLY A 30 7.73 16.27 -8.59
CA GLY A 30 7.13 17.38 -7.87
C GLY A 30 6.77 17.06 -6.41
N TRP A 31 6.40 18.12 -5.68
CA TRP A 31 6.16 18.07 -4.25
C TRP A 31 5.04 17.07 -3.84
N SER A 32 3.99 16.94 -4.65
CA SER A 32 2.89 16.01 -4.35
C SER A 32 3.34 14.55 -4.37
N ASN A 33 4.30 14.19 -5.24
CA ASN A 33 4.91 12.87 -5.26
C ASN A 33 5.73 12.62 -3.99
N LEU A 34 6.57 13.60 -3.58
CA LEU A 34 7.36 13.49 -2.35
C LEU A 34 6.47 13.25 -1.13
N MET A 35 5.35 13.99 -1.01
CA MET A 35 4.42 13.83 0.11
C MET A 35 3.77 12.46 0.12
N VAL A 36 3.30 11.99 -1.03
CA VAL A 36 2.63 10.70 -1.14
C VAL A 36 3.58 9.55 -0.76
N TYR A 37 4.79 9.53 -1.32
CA TYR A 37 5.77 8.46 -1.05
C TYR A 37 6.29 8.46 0.40
N ALA A 38 6.18 9.56 1.11
CA ALA A 38 6.60 9.64 2.50
C ALA A 38 5.77 8.76 3.44
N PHE A 39 4.48 8.46 3.12
CA PHE A 39 3.63 7.78 4.08
C PHE A 39 2.72 6.67 3.52
N HIS A 40 2.40 6.64 2.21
CA HIS A 40 1.33 5.77 1.73
C HIS A 40 1.62 4.28 1.90
N ILE A 41 2.85 3.83 1.67
CA ILE A 41 3.25 2.43 1.88
C ILE A 41 3.33 2.10 3.38
N PRO A 42 4.00 2.89 4.24
CA PRO A 42 3.93 2.74 5.69
C PRO A 42 2.51 2.66 6.25
N LEU A 43 1.57 3.46 5.72
CA LEU A 43 0.17 3.42 6.11
C LEU A 43 -0.45 2.03 5.89
N PHE A 44 -0.18 1.38 4.75
CA PHE A 44 -0.71 0.04 4.49
C PHE A 44 -0.14 -1.03 5.42
N PHE A 45 1.14 -0.96 5.76
CA PHE A 45 1.73 -1.86 6.77
C PHE A 45 1.12 -1.62 8.14
N PHE A 46 0.95 -0.37 8.55
CA PHE A 46 0.30 0.00 9.81
C PHE A 46 -1.16 -0.52 9.88
N LEU A 47 -1.98 -0.26 8.84
CA LEU A 47 -3.36 -0.74 8.78
C LEU A 47 -3.45 -2.28 8.74
N SER A 48 -2.46 -2.96 8.12
CA SER A 48 -2.38 -4.42 8.13
C SER A 48 -2.05 -4.95 9.52
N GLY A 49 -1.14 -4.29 10.25
CA GLY A 49 -0.83 -4.58 11.64
C GLY A 49 -2.05 -4.40 12.56
N MET A 50 -2.85 -3.34 12.37
CA MET A 50 -4.12 -3.15 13.11
C MET A 50 -5.09 -4.32 12.92
N MET A 51 -5.05 -5.00 11.79
CA MET A 51 -5.96 -6.12 11.47
C MET A 51 -5.36 -7.49 11.81
N PHE A 52 -4.10 -7.55 12.23
CA PHE A 52 -3.42 -8.79 12.55
C PHE A 52 -3.92 -9.39 13.87
N LYS A 53 -4.30 -10.67 13.84
CA LYS A 53 -4.85 -11.42 14.97
C LYS A 53 -4.27 -12.82 14.97
N PRO A 54 -3.07 -13.03 15.54
CA PRO A 54 -2.39 -14.32 15.56
C PRO A 54 -3.17 -15.39 16.33
N GLU A 55 -3.95 -15.00 17.32
CA GLU A 55 -4.80 -15.88 18.14
C GLU A 55 -5.90 -16.61 17.35
N LYS A 56 -6.20 -16.16 16.12
CA LYS A 56 -7.15 -16.84 15.23
C LYS A 56 -6.59 -18.12 14.61
N TYR A 57 -5.28 -18.34 14.70
CA TYR A 57 -4.62 -19.47 14.07
C TYR A 57 -4.22 -20.53 15.11
N LYS A 58 -4.65 -21.76 14.91
CA LYS A 58 -4.34 -22.89 15.80
C LYS A 58 -2.85 -23.25 15.86
N SER A 59 -2.10 -22.94 14.81
CA SER A 59 -0.67 -23.23 14.68
C SER A 59 -0.02 -22.30 13.66
N PHE A 60 1.32 -22.27 13.65
CA PHE A 60 2.08 -21.56 12.62
C PHE A 60 1.78 -22.10 11.20
N GLY A 61 1.67 -23.43 11.04
CA GLY A 61 1.31 -24.01 9.77
C GLY A 61 -0.08 -23.57 9.25
N ALA A 62 -1.06 -23.44 10.15
CA ALA A 62 -2.39 -22.93 9.81
C ALA A 62 -2.33 -21.43 9.41
N PHE A 63 -1.53 -20.65 10.12
CA PHE A 63 -1.26 -19.25 9.74
C PHE A 63 -0.60 -19.17 8.35
N LEU A 64 0.50 -19.88 8.14
CA LEU A 64 1.27 -19.86 6.91
C LEU A 64 0.40 -20.28 5.71
N LYS A 65 -0.35 -21.41 5.84
CA LYS A 65 -1.30 -21.86 4.82
C LYS A 65 -2.31 -20.78 4.47
N ARG A 66 -2.88 -20.10 5.48
CA ARG A 66 -3.86 -19.04 5.25
C ARG A 66 -3.24 -17.84 4.52
N ARG A 67 -2.04 -17.41 4.93
CA ARG A 67 -1.35 -16.28 4.29
C ARG A 67 -0.93 -16.62 2.87
N PHE A 68 -0.45 -17.82 2.64
CA PHE A 68 -0.15 -18.30 1.30
C PHE A 68 -1.39 -18.24 0.39
N GLN A 69 -2.54 -18.71 0.87
CA GLN A 69 -3.80 -18.68 0.13
C GLN A 69 -4.31 -17.27 -0.12
N THR A 70 -4.09 -16.32 0.80
CA THR A 70 -4.67 -14.98 0.70
C THR A 70 -3.75 -13.94 0.08
N LEU A 71 -2.43 -14.18 0.05
CA LEU A 71 -1.45 -13.25 -0.51
C LEU A 71 -0.72 -13.87 -1.70
N ILE A 72 -0.11 -15.05 -1.55
CA ILE A 72 0.78 -15.59 -2.57
C ILE A 72 0.03 -16.19 -3.77
N ILE A 73 -1.04 -16.96 -3.55
CA ILE A 73 -1.83 -17.49 -4.67
C ILE A 73 -2.42 -16.35 -5.53
N PRO A 74 -3.10 -15.33 -4.95
CA PRO A 74 -3.54 -14.19 -5.74
C PRO A 74 -2.38 -13.43 -6.40
N TYR A 75 -1.24 -13.26 -5.70
CA TYR A 75 -0.04 -12.66 -6.28
C TYR A 75 0.39 -13.35 -7.58
N VAL A 76 0.51 -14.68 -7.57
CA VAL A 76 0.89 -15.44 -8.78
C VAL A 76 -0.13 -15.27 -9.89
N ILE A 77 -1.43 -15.38 -9.58
CA ILE A 77 -2.51 -15.21 -10.57
C ILE A 77 -2.44 -13.82 -11.22
N TYR A 78 -2.34 -12.76 -10.40
CA TYR A 78 -2.27 -11.40 -10.92
C TYR A 78 -0.96 -11.12 -11.65
N SER A 79 0.18 -11.72 -11.23
CA SER A 79 1.44 -11.62 -11.96
C SER A 79 1.31 -12.14 -13.39
N ILE A 80 0.69 -13.31 -13.56
CA ILE A 80 0.46 -13.90 -14.89
C ILE A 80 -0.44 -13.01 -15.74
N ILE A 81 -1.59 -12.60 -15.18
CA ILE A 81 -2.57 -11.77 -15.91
C ILE A 81 -1.93 -10.44 -16.34
N THR A 82 -1.25 -9.76 -15.42
CA THR A 82 -0.67 -8.43 -15.70
C THR A 82 0.54 -8.52 -16.61
N TRP A 83 1.30 -9.63 -16.58
CA TRP A 83 2.35 -9.91 -17.55
C TRP A 83 1.80 -10.05 -18.98
N ILE A 84 0.70 -10.81 -19.16
CA ILE A 84 0.05 -10.94 -20.48
C ILE A 84 -0.42 -9.58 -20.99
N VAL A 85 -1.07 -8.79 -20.13
CA VAL A 85 -1.56 -7.44 -20.48
C VAL A 85 -0.39 -6.52 -20.85
N TRP A 86 0.68 -6.54 -20.04
CA TRP A 86 1.88 -5.74 -20.29
C TRP A 86 2.56 -6.12 -21.60
N ALA A 87 2.76 -7.39 -21.87
CA ALA A 87 3.35 -7.87 -23.12
C ALA A 87 2.52 -7.43 -24.33
N GLY A 88 1.19 -7.53 -24.23
CA GLY A 88 0.27 -7.10 -25.29
C GLY A 88 0.36 -5.60 -25.60
N TYR A 89 0.25 -4.74 -24.60
CA TYR A 89 0.32 -3.29 -24.88
C TYR A 89 1.74 -2.83 -25.25
N SER A 90 2.78 -3.46 -24.73
CA SER A 90 4.17 -3.16 -25.10
C SER A 90 4.44 -3.51 -26.56
N TYR A 91 3.91 -4.64 -27.03
CA TYR A 91 3.98 -5.02 -28.43
C TYR A 91 3.26 -4.02 -29.34
N VAL A 92 2.00 -3.67 -29.02
CA VAL A 92 1.21 -2.70 -29.80
C VAL A 92 1.80 -1.30 -29.80
N SER A 93 2.41 -0.88 -28.69
CA SER A 93 3.04 0.44 -28.59
C SER A 93 4.44 0.52 -29.22
N SER A 94 4.97 -0.60 -29.72
CA SER A 94 6.36 -0.71 -30.21
C SER A 94 7.38 -0.26 -29.15
N ALA A 95 7.11 -0.61 -27.88
CA ALA A 95 8.02 -0.29 -26.80
C ALA A 95 9.34 -1.07 -26.97
N ASN A 96 10.47 -0.42 -26.66
CA ASN A 96 11.75 -1.11 -26.60
C ASN A 96 11.78 -2.02 -25.37
N VAL A 97 11.72 -3.32 -25.60
CA VAL A 97 11.65 -4.35 -24.56
C VAL A 97 12.78 -5.35 -24.77
N ASP A 98 13.70 -5.45 -23.82
CA ASP A 98 14.84 -6.37 -23.89
C ASP A 98 14.39 -7.84 -23.92
N SER A 99 13.37 -8.19 -23.14
CA SER A 99 12.78 -9.53 -23.11
C SER A 99 11.34 -9.51 -22.59
N TYR A 100 10.42 -10.13 -23.32
CA TYR A 100 9.04 -10.32 -22.86
C TYR A 100 8.90 -11.39 -21.77
N TRP A 101 9.82 -12.35 -21.70
CA TRP A 101 9.76 -13.47 -20.76
C TRP A 101 10.46 -13.19 -19.43
N MET A 102 11.52 -12.37 -19.44
CA MET A 102 12.30 -12.09 -18.24
C MET A 102 11.42 -11.57 -17.08
N PRO A 103 10.49 -10.59 -17.27
CA PRO A 103 9.62 -10.11 -16.20
C PRO A 103 8.73 -11.20 -15.60
N PHE A 104 8.34 -12.22 -16.40
CA PHE A 104 7.59 -13.36 -15.87
C PHE A 104 8.45 -14.20 -14.90
N PHE A 105 9.68 -14.54 -15.26
CA PHE A 105 10.58 -15.28 -14.37
C PHE A 105 10.96 -14.47 -13.11
N GLN A 106 11.07 -13.17 -13.24
CA GLN A 106 11.36 -12.26 -12.14
C GLN A 106 10.25 -12.26 -11.06
N THR A 107 9.03 -12.71 -11.37
CA THR A 107 7.96 -12.86 -10.37
C THR A 107 8.30 -13.87 -9.28
N VAL A 108 9.17 -14.83 -9.53
CA VAL A 108 9.61 -15.80 -8.51
C VAL A 108 10.47 -15.12 -7.46
N ILE A 109 11.31 -14.17 -7.86
CA ILE A 109 12.17 -13.36 -6.97
C ILE A 109 11.34 -12.25 -6.32
N ALA A 110 10.36 -11.73 -7.04
CA ALA A 110 9.41 -10.70 -6.57
C ALA A 110 10.07 -9.41 -6.07
N GLN A 111 11.12 -8.96 -6.73
CA GLN A 111 11.92 -7.81 -6.32
C GLN A 111 11.34 -6.50 -6.86
N GLY A 112 11.30 -5.46 -6.02
CA GLY A 112 10.78 -4.13 -6.37
C GLY A 112 11.82 -3.20 -7.01
N SER A 113 13.12 -3.51 -6.90
CA SER A 113 14.23 -2.69 -7.41
C SER A 113 14.89 -3.33 -8.64
N GLY A 114 15.93 -2.69 -9.17
CA GLY A 114 16.78 -3.25 -10.22
C GLY A 114 16.09 -3.48 -11.58
N GLY A 115 14.94 -2.86 -11.84
CA GLY A 115 14.20 -3.06 -13.10
C GLY A 115 13.44 -4.38 -13.17
N PHE A 116 13.26 -5.07 -12.05
CA PHE A 116 12.47 -6.30 -11.96
C PHE A 116 10.97 -6.02 -12.08
N MET A 117 10.23 -7.03 -12.53
CA MET A 117 8.76 -7.03 -12.62
C MET A 117 8.18 -5.76 -13.29
N VAL A 118 8.81 -5.28 -14.37
CA VAL A 118 8.37 -4.08 -15.09
C VAL A 118 6.91 -4.14 -15.54
N HIS A 119 6.35 -5.35 -15.67
CA HIS A 119 4.94 -5.57 -15.99
C HIS A 119 3.99 -5.09 -14.89
N ASN A 120 4.42 -5.15 -13.61
CA ASN A 120 3.60 -4.72 -12.47
C ASN A 120 4.44 -4.56 -11.19
N VAL A 121 5.25 -3.51 -11.15
CA VAL A 121 6.14 -3.23 -10.00
C VAL A 121 5.42 -3.28 -8.65
N PRO A 122 4.21 -2.70 -8.43
CA PRO A 122 3.54 -2.71 -7.12
C PRO A 122 3.33 -4.09 -6.49
N LEU A 123 3.44 -5.17 -7.25
CA LEU A 123 3.31 -6.52 -6.71
C LEU A 123 4.39 -6.85 -5.66
N TRP A 124 5.52 -6.14 -5.65
CA TRP A 124 6.54 -6.26 -4.61
C TRP A 124 5.98 -6.10 -3.19
N PHE A 125 4.98 -5.24 -3.04
CA PHE A 125 4.33 -4.99 -1.75
C PHE A 125 3.67 -6.25 -1.17
N VAL A 126 3.10 -7.11 -2.00
CA VAL A 126 2.39 -8.33 -1.55
C VAL A 126 3.36 -9.32 -0.92
N THR A 127 4.49 -9.56 -1.58
CA THR A 127 5.53 -10.47 -1.07
C THR A 127 6.24 -9.90 0.15
N CYS A 128 6.51 -8.58 0.14
CA CYS A 128 7.02 -7.87 1.31
C CYS A 128 6.05 -7.97 2.51
N LEU A 129 4.75 -7.76 2.31
CA LEU A 129 3.75 -7.91 3.37
C LEU A 129 3.72 -9.33 3.91
N PHE A 130 3.84 -10.35 3.03
CA PHE A 130 3.94 -11.73 3.47
C PHE A 130 5.17 -11.96 4.37
N MET A 131 6.34 -11.38 4.02
CA MET A 131 7.55 -11.47 4.83
C MET A 131 7.41 -10.72 6.17
N VAL A 132 6.82 -9.53 6.17
CA VAL A 132 6.51 -8.79 7.40
C VAL A 132 5.63 -9.62 8.33
N GLU A 133 4.56 -10.23 7.81
CA GLU A 133 3.66 -11.06 8.62
C GLU A 133 4.33 -12.36 9.10
N PHE A 134 5.22 -12.95 8.28
CA PHE A 134 6.01 -14.11 8.65
C PHE A 134 6.91 -13.80 9.85
N PHE A 135 7.69 -12.74 9.81
CA PHE A 135 8.56 -12.34 10.93
C PHE A 135 7.74 -11.91 12.14
N TYR A 136 6.72 -11.10 11.94
CA TYR A 136 5.91 -10.55 13.01
C TYR A 136 5.10 -11.63 13.75
N TYR A 137 4.76 -12.75 13.12
CA TYR A 137 4.12 -13.89 13.79
C TYR A 137 4.94 -14.43 14.96
N PHE A 138 6.26 -14.37 14.89
CA PHE A 138 7.13 -14.76 15.99
C PHE A 138 7.37 -13.60 16.96
N ILE A 139 7.60 -12.41 16.46
CA ILE A 139 7.89 -11.21 17.24
C ILE A 139 6.72 -10.84 18.16
N CYS A 140 5.48 -10.95 17.68
CA CYS A 140 4.28 -10.61 18.47
C CYS A 140 4.03 -11.52 19.69
N LYS A 141 4.74 -12.63 19.83
CA LYS A 141 4.70 -13.52 21.01
C LYS A 141 5.58 -13.04 22.15
N LEU A 142 6.48 -12.12 21.90
CA LEU A 142 7.31 -11.48 22.92
C LEU A 142 6.46 -10.51 23.75
N PRO A 143 6.87 -10.21 25.00
CA PRO A 143 6.31 -9.10 25.77
C PRO A 143 6.34 -7.80 24.95
N ASP A 144 5.36 -6.92 25.11
CA ASP A 144 5.17 -5.76 24.23
C ASP A 144 6.39 -4.85 24.12
N PHE A 145 7.12 -4.68 25.21
CA PHE A 145 8.38 -3.93 25.21
C PHE A 145 9.45 -4.60 24.31
N LEU A 146 9.66 -5.91 24.44
CA LEU A 146 10.60 -6.65 23.60
C LEU A 146 10.15 -6.73 22.15
N ASN A 147 8.85 -6.88 21.91
CA ASN A 147 8.27 -6.83 20.57
C ASN A 147 8.61 -5.51 19.87
N LEU A 148 8.34 -4.37 20.52
CA LEU A 148 8.67 -3.05 19.99
C LEU A 148 10.19 -2.88 19.81
N MET A 149 10.98 -3.29 20.79
CA MET A 149 12.46 -3.18 20.75
C MET A 149 13.04 -3.96 19.56
N VAL A 150 12.59 -5.20 19.31
CA VAL A 150 13.03 -6.00 18.16
C VAL A 150 12.65 -5.31 16.84
N CYS A 151 11.43 -4.79 16.73
CA CYS A 151 11.00 -4.07 15.52
C CYS A 151 11.81 -2.77 15.31
N VAL A 152 12.18 -2.06 16.36
CA VAL A 152 13.05 -0.87 16.27
C VAL A 152 14.46 -1.26 15.83
N ILE A 153 15.03 -2.35 16.39
CA ILE A 153 16.35 -2.85 15.97
C ILE A 153 16.34 -3.23 14.48
N LEU A 154 15.32 -3.95 14.01
CA LEU A 154 15.19 -4.29 12.59
C LEU A 154 15.05 -3.04 11.70
N ALA A 155 14.34 -2.02 12.16
CA ALA A 155 14.22 -0.74 11.47
C ALA A 155 15.58 0.01 11.38
N ILE A 156 16.37 -0.02 12.45
CA ILE A 156 17.73 0.57 12.46
C ILE A 156 18.64 -0.21 11.49
N LEU A 157 18.60 -1.54 11.53
CA LEU A 157 19.38 -2.37 10.61
C LEU A 157 18.98 -2.11 9.14
N ALA A 158 17.70 -1.88 8.87
CA ALA A 158 17.24 -1.49 7.55
C ALA A 158 17.76 -0.11 7.13
N CYS A 159 17.86 0.87 8.04
CA CYS A 159 18.49 2.15 7.75
C CYS A 159 19.97 1.96 7.35
N ILE A 160 20.73 1.22 8.15
CA ILE A 160 22.14 0.94 7.87
C ILE A 160 22.29 0.22 6.51
N ALA A 161 21.45 -0.78 6.25
CA ALA A 161 21.50 -1.50 4.98
C ALA A 161 21.13 -0.61 3.79
N SER A 162 20.20 0.35 3.96
CA SER A 162 19.86 1.33 2.93
C SER A 162 21.02 2.31 2.65
N ASP A 163 21.78 2.73 3.68
CA ASP A 163 23.00 3.52 3.52
C ASP A 163 24.05 2.74 2.68
N LEU A 164 24.24 1.46 3.01
CA LEU A 164 25.17 0.59 2.25
C LEU A 164 24.75 0.40 0.81
N VAL A 165 23.44 0.38 0.49
CA VAL A 165 22.96 0.35 -0.90
C VAL A 165 23.33 1.63 -1.65
N VAL A 166 23.22 2.79 -1.01
CA VAL A 166 23.66 4.07 -1.59
C VAL A 166 25.17 4.07 -1.87
N GLU A 167 25.96 3.40 -1.02
CA GLU A 167 27.40 3.20 -1.22
C GLU A 167 27.76 2.17 -2.29
N GLY A 168 26.79 1.47 -2.87
CA GLY A 168 26.96 0.53 -3.98
C GLY A 168 26.88 -0.95 -3.61
N TYR A 169 26.62 -1.30 -2.35
CA TYR A 169 26.35 -2.70 -1.96
C TYR A 169 24.93 -3.11 -2.38
N ARG A 170 24.78 -4.34 -2.87
CA ARG A 170 23.53 -4.81 -3.48
C ARG A 170 22.60 -5.51 -2.48
N PHE A 171 22.33 -4.86 -1.34
CA PHE A 171 21.30 -5.34 -0.38
C PHE A 171 19.85 -5.11 -0.84
N ASP A 172 19.67 -4.31 -1.88
CA ASP A 172 18.38 -3.99 -2.49
C ASP A 172 17.81 -5.11 -3.40
N LEU A 173 18.47 -6.27 -3.47
CA LEU A 173 18.08 -7.37 -4.36
C LEU A 173 17.71 -8.66 -3.64
N MET A 174 17.33 -8.60 -2.36
CA MET A 174 16.89 -9.79 -1.65
C MET A 174 15.53 -10.28 -2.15
N PRO A 175 15.36 -11.61 -2.33
CA PRO A 175 14.06 -12.13 -2.77
C PRO A 175 12.94 -11.70 -1.84
N TRP A 176 11.75 -11.43 -2.43
CA TRP A 176 10.53 -11.07 -1.71
C TRP A 176 10.65 -9.79 -0.87
N ASN A 177 11.65 -8.97 -1.17
CA ASN A 177 11.94 -7.70 -0.49
C ASN A 177 12.10 -7.87 1.04
N ILE A 178 12.90 -8.88 1.43
CA ILE A 178 13.18 -9.18 2.85
C ILE A 178 13.78 -7.94 3.54
N GLU A 179 14.69 -7.24 2.89
CA GLU A 179 15.33 -6.01 3.36
C GLU A 179 14.30 -4.90 3.64
N VAL A 180 13.33 -4.74 2.74
CA VAL A 180 12.25 -3.77 2.90
C VAL A 180 11.30 -4.20 4.02
N SER A 181 11.11 -5.52 4.23
CA SER A 181 10.26 -6.02 5.30
C SER A 181 10.80 -5.65 6.70
N PHE A 182 12.11 -5.53 6.87
CA PHE A 182 12.71 -5.04 8.11
C PHE A 182 12.43 -3.55 8.36
N ALA A 183 12.40 -2.74 7.30
CA ALA A 183 11.95 -1.35 7.42
C ALA A 183 10.46 -1.24 7.74
N ALA A 184 9.64 -2.13 7.18
CA ALA A 184 8.18 -2.07 7.26
C ALA A 184 7.62 -2.65 8.58
N VAL A 185 8.32 -3.60 9.21
CA VAL A 185 7.81 -4.33 10.39
C VAL A 185 7.51 -3.42 11.57
N LEU A 186 8.24 -2.30 11.72
CA LEU A 186 7.97 -1.32 12.78
C LEU A 186 6.58 -0.69 12.63
N PHE A 187 6.18 -0.29 11.43
CA PHE A 187 4.83 0.25 11.20
C PHE A 187 3.74 -0.79 11.47
N TYR A 188 4.00 -2.03 11.08
CA TYR A 188 3.10 -3.15 11.34
C TYR A 188 2.94 -3.40 12.86
N CYS A 189 4.05 -3.41 13.60
CA CYS A 189 4.09 -3.51 15.06
C CYS A 189 3.28 -2.40 15.72
N LEU A 190 3.52 -1.14 15.34
CA LEU A 190 2.81 0.03 15.90
C LEU A 190 1.29 -0.07 15.66
N GLY A 191 0.86 -0.52 14.48
CA GLY A 191 -0.55 -0.77 14.20
C GLY A 191 -1.15 -1.87 15.09
N ASN A 192 -0.43 -2.95 15.31
CA ASN A 192 -0.87 -4.05 16.16
C ASN A 192 -0.94 -3.67 17.64
N LEU A 193 0.11 -3.01 18.16
CA LEU A 193 0.15 -2.53 19.54
C LEU A 193 -0.92 -1.47 19.83
N LEU A 194 -1.19 -0.56 18.87
CA LEU A 194 -2.27 0.41 18.99
C LEU A 194 -3.62 -0.31 19.21
N VAL A 195 -3.92 -1.33 18.42
CA VAL A 195 -5.18 -2.08 18.59
C VAL A 195 -5.20 -2.89 19.86
N LYS A 196 -4.07 -3.46 20.28
CA LYS A 196 -3.95 -4.23 21.51
C LYS A 196 -4.22 -3.37 22.75
N HIS A 197 -3.66 -2.16 22.82
CA HIS A 197 -3.73 -1.30 24.01
C HIS A 197 -4.89 -0.31 23.99
N VAL A 198 -5.19 0.28 22.83
CA VAL A 198 -6.25 1.29 22.71
C VAL A 198 -7.54 0.65 22.19
N GLY A 199 -7.43 -0.21 21.18
CA GLY A 199 -8.59 -0.77 20.49
C GLY A 199 -9.15 0.14 19.40
N VAL A 200 -9.66 -0.50 18.35
CA VAL A 200 -10.17 0.19 17.13
C VAL A 200 -11.37 1.09 17.47
N MET A 201 -12.26 0.62 18.37
CA MET A 201 -13.45 1.37 18.77
C MET A 201 -13.12 2.54 19.69
N ASN A 202 -12.21 2.36 20.65
CA ASN A 202 -11.83 3.44 21.59
C ASN A 202 -11.11 4.57 20.85
N LEU A 203 -10.27 4.25 19.85
CA LEU A 203 -9.66 5.26 18.99
C LEU A 203 -10.72 6.08 18.25
N TYR A 204 -11.74 5.41 17.69
CA TYR A 204 -12.87 6.09 17.04
C TYR A 204 -13.63 6.98 18.01
N GLN A 205 -13.95 6.50 19.24
CA GLN A 205 -14.68 7.27 20.25
C GLN A 205 -13.85 8.47 20.75
N SER A 206 -12.54 8.30 20.93
CA SER A 206 -11.66 9.40 21.31
C SER A 206 -11.71 10.57 20.31
N VAL A 207 -11.58 10.28 19.01
CA VAL A 207 -11.70 11.29 17.95
C VAL A 207 -13.11 11.89 17.92
N LYS A 208 -14.16 11.06 18.06
CA LYS A 208 -15.55 11.51 18.06
C LYS A 208 -15.87 12.46 19.24
N ASN A 209 -15.28 12.19 20.40
CA ASN A 209 -15.49 13.04 21.58
C ASN A 209 -14.70 14.35 21.52
N HIS A 210 -13.64 14.43 20.70
CA HIS A 210 -12.74 15.58 20.61
C HIS A 210 -12.57 16.07 19.16
N ILE A 211 -13.68 16.28 18.42
CA ILE A 211 -13.68 16.58 16.98
C ILE A 211 -12.83 17.82 16.66
N SER A 212 -12.99 18.93 17.38
CA SER A 212 -12.24 20.18 17.13
C SER A 212 -10.73 19.96 17.33
N PHE A 213 -10.34 19.30 18.39
CA PHE A 213 -8.93 18.94 18.63
C PHE A 213 -8.40 18.00 17.54
N SER A 214 -9.21 17.06 17.09
CA SER A 214 -8.82 16.13 16.03
C SER A 214 -8.55 16.83 14.70
N TRP A 215 -9.28 17.90 14.37
CA TRP A 215 -8.96 18.73 13.20
C TRP A 215 -7.62 19.48 13.37
N ILE A 216 -7.30 19.93 14.57
CA ILE A 216 -5.98 20.52 14.87
C ILE A 216 -4.88 19.47 14.67
N VAL A 217 -5.09 18.24 15.17
CA VAL A 217 -4.15 17.13 14.96
C VAL A 217 -3.92 16.88 13.48
N VAL A 218 -5.00 16.77 12.68
CA VAL A 218 -4.88 16.58 11.21
C VAL A 218 -4.06 17.72 10.60
N PHE A 219 -4.37 18.97 10.92
CA PHE A 219 -3.67 20.12 10.35
C PHE A 219 -2.18 20.13 10.73
N VAL A 220 -1.86 20.01 12.02
CA VAL A 220 -0.47 20.03 12.52
C VAL A 220 0.35 18.90 11.91
N PHE A 221 -0.15 17.66 11.94
CA PHE A 221 0.58 16.52 11.41
C PHE A 221 0.69 16.53 9.89
N THR A 222 -0.25 17.16 9.18
CA THR A 222 -0.11 17.39 7.73
C THR A 222 0.99 18.42 7.45
N VAL A 223 1.04 19.53 8.20
CA VAL A 223 2.11 20.54 8.06
C VAL A 223 3.49 19.91 8.37
N LEU A 224 3.57 19.14 9.44
CA LEU A 224 4.81 18.42 9.80
C LEU A 224 5.22 17.41 8.71
N LEU A 225 4.28 16.64 8.14
CA LEU A 225 4.55 15.76 7.01
C LEU A 225 5.10 16.51 5.79
N VAL A 226 4.46 17.63 5.42
CA VAL A 226 4.92 18.45 4.29
C VAL A 226 6.32 18.99 4.54
N TYR A 227 6.54 19.60 5.69
CA TYR A 227 7.85 20.18 6.05
C TYR A 227 8.96 19.09 6.06
N SER A 228 8.74 18.02 6.80
CA SER A 228 9.74 16.95 6.95
C SER A 228 9.93 16.14 5.66
N GLY A 229 8.88 15.96 4.87
CA GLY A 229 8.95 15.29 3.57
C GLY A 229 9.77 16.09 2.54
N LEU A 230 9.64 17.43 2.52
CA LEU A 230 10.48 18.28 1.69
C LEU A 230 11.96 18.22 2.10
N GLN A 231 12.25 18.10 3.39
CA GLN A 231 13.63 17.97 3.89
C GLN A 231 14.23 16.59 3.58
N ASN A 232 13.43 15.52 3.66
CA ASN A 232 13.93 14.17 3.41
C ASN A 232 14.03 13.81 1.92
N GLY A 233 13.40 14.58 1.04
CA GLY A 233 13.45 14.38 -0.40
C GLY A 233 12.68 13.14 -0.88
N ALA A 234 13.12 12.57 -2.00
CA ALA A 234 12.47 11.41 -2.60
C ALA A 234 12.60 10.16 -1.71
N ILE A 235 11.53 9.38 -1.65
CA ILE A 235 11.47 8.09 -0.95
C ILE A 235 10.96 7.05 -1.94
N SER A 236 11.54 5.86 -1.93
CA SER A 236 11.06 4.72 -2.72
C SER A 236 11.32 3.41 -1.97
N MET A 237 10.38 3.02 -1.10
CA MET A 237 10.52 1.78 -0.32
C MET A 237 10.77 0.55 -1.19
N GLY A 238 10.09 0.45 -2.34
CA GLY A 238 10.27 -0.68 -3.26
C GLY A 238 11.68 -0.77 -3.86
N HIS A 239 12.40 0.36 -3.92
CA HIS A 239 13.80 0.41 -4.33
C HIS A 239 14.77 0.48 -3.15
N PHE A 240 14.26 0.24 -1.95
CA PHE A 240 15.00 0.31 -0.69
C PHE A 240 15.73 1.64 -0.48
N PHE A 241 15.14 2.74 -0.96
CA PHE A 241 15.62 4.10 -0.77
C PHE A 241 14.69 4.86 0.18
N LEU A 242 15.19 5.23 1.38
CA LEU A 242 14.41 5.79 2.47
C LEU A 242 14.52 7.33 2.59
N GLY A 243 15.02 7.98 1.54
CA GLY A 243 15.26 9.43 1.51
C GLY A 243 16.71 9.81 1.88
N TYR A 244 16.97 11.12 1.98
CA TYR A 244 18.31 11.62 2.33
C TYR A 244 18.70 11.32 3.78
N ASN A 245 17.72 11.27 4.68
CA ASN A 245 17.89 10.85 6.07
C ASN A 245 16.96 9.68 6.36
N HIS A 246 17.51 8.50 6.45
CA HIS A 246 16.75 7.26 6.59
C HIS A 246 15.99 7.19 7.92
N TYR A 247 16.45 7.82 8.99
CA TYR A 247 15.71 7.91 10.27
C TYR A 247 14.53 8.87 10.15
N MET A 248 14.68 9.96 9.38
CA MET A 248 13.59 10.90 9.11
C MET A 248 12.44 10.25 8.33
N PHE A 249 12.71 9.19 7.56
CA PHE A 249 11.67 8.40 6.90
C PHE A 249 10.60 7.91 7.89
N TYR A 250 11.00 7.38 9.04
CA TYR A 250 10.04 6.89 10.05
C TYR A 250 9.22 8.02 10.65
N VAL A 251 9.84 9.17 10.92
CA VAL A 251 9.15 10.37 11.44
C VAL A 251 8.12 10.88 10.44
N ASN A 252 8.51 11.01 9.17
CA ASN A 252 7.62 11.42 8.08
C ASN A 252 6.42 10.48 7.95
N ALA A 253 6.68 9.18 7.94
CA ALA A 253 5.65 8.18 7.82
C ALA A 253 4.66 8.24 8.99
N LEU A 254 5.14 8.41 10.23
CA LEU A 254 4.29 8.55 11.41
C LEU A 254 3.41 9.81 11.31
N PHE A 255 3.95 10.96 10.89
CA PHE A 255 3.15 12.17 10.68
C PHE A 255 2.02 11.92 9.66
N GLY A 256 2.35 11.28 8.54
CA GLY A 256 1.36 10.92 7.53
C GLY A 256 0.32 9.93 8.01
N ILE A 257 0.71 8.90 8.77
CA ILE A 257 -0.20 7.90 9.35
C ILE A 257 -1.15 8.56 10.36
N ILE A 258 -0.63 9.36 11.30
CA ILE A 258 -1.45 10.03 12.33
C ILE A 258 -2.45 10.96 11.65
N SER A 259 -2.00 11.83 10.73
CA SER A 259 -2.87 12.74 10.00
C SER A 259 -3.95 11.97 9.23
N THR A 260 -3.55 10.99 8.40
CA THR A 260 -4.48 10.26 7.53
C THR A 260 -5.49 9.43 8.33
N VAL A 261 -5.07 8.70 9.35
CA VAL A 261 -5.99 7.87 10.16
C VAL A 261 -6.98 8.75 10.92
N THR A 262 -6.50 9.84 11.56
CA THR A 262 -7.39 10.79 12.26
C THR A 262 -8.39 11.43 11.31
N PHE A 263 -7.93 11.89 10.14
CA PHE A 263 -8.79 12.42 9.09
C PHE A 263 -9.85 11.41 8.62
N CYS A 264 -9.47 10.16 8.39
CA CYS A 264 -10.40 9.12 7.96
C CYS A 264 -11.40 8.74 9.04
N ILE A 265 -11.05 8.84 10.33
CA ILE A 265 -12.02 8.70 11.42
C ILE A 265 -13.03 9.85 11.37
N LEU A 266 -12.60 11.10 11.19
CA LEU A 266 -13.49 12.26 11.03
C LEU A 266 -14.42 12.08 9.82
N LEU A 267 -13.90 11.63 8.68
CA LEU A 267 -14.71 11.30 7.50
C LEU A 267 -15.74 10.18 7.79
N SER A 268 -15.36 9.17 8.58
CA SER A 268 -16.27 8.10 8.99
C SER A 268 -17.40 8.60 9.90
N ILE A 269 -17.11 9.58 10.78
CA ILE A 269 -18.11 10.25 11.62
C ILE A 269 -19.08 11.07 10.76
N ILE A 270 -18.55 11.83 9.79
CA ILE A 270 -19.36 12.60 8.82
C ILE A 270 -20.25 11.65 8.02
N LYS A 271 -19.68 10.55 7.52
CA LYS A 271 -20.42 9.51 6.78
C LYS A 271 -21.57 8.94 7.61
N ALA A 272 -21.31 8.62 8.88
CA ALA A 272 -22.32 8.05 9.77
C ALA A 272 -23.48 9.01 10.03
N ARG A 273 -23.24 10.34 9.99
CA ARG A 273 -24.23 11.38 10.24
C ARG A 273 -25.00 11.81 9.00
N TYR A 274 -24.29 11.96 7.87
CA TYR A 274 -24.84 12.59 6.66
C TYR A 274 -24.85 11.66 5.44
N GLY A 275 -24.19 10.50 5.53
CA GLY A 275 -23.98 9.65 4.36
C GLY A 275 -22.97 10.26 3.38
N GLY A 276 -23.15 10.00 2.11
CA GLY A 276 -22.40 10.62 1.02
C GLY A 276 -21.84 9.62 0.01
N VAL A 277 -22.03 9.91 -1.29
CA VAL A 277 -21.59 9.05 -2.39
C VAL A 277 -20.07 8.87 -2.37
N ILE A 278 -19.32 9.96 -2.17
CA ILE A 278 -17.85 9.94 -2.15
C ILE A 278 -17.34 9.08 -0.99
N LEU A 279 -17.91 9.21 0.21
CA LEU A 279 -17.48 8.44 1.39
C LEU A 279 -17.86 6.96 1.27
N ASN A 280 -18.99 6.66 0.64
CA ASN A 280 -19.37 5.29 0.29
C ASN A 280 -18.41 4.69 -0.74
N TYR A 281 -18.03 5.46 -1.76
CA TYR A 281 -17.03 5.06 -2.75
C TYR A 281 -15.67 4.79 -2.10
N LEU A 282 -15.15 5.69 -1.26
CA LEU A 282 -13.89 5.49 -0.55
C LEU A 282 -13.89 4.24 0.32
N THR A 283 -15.00 4.02 1.05
CA THR A 283 -15.18 2.81 1.87
C THR A 283 -15.16 1.55 0.99
N TRP A 284 -15.89 1.57 -0.13
CA TRP A 284 -15.94 0.47 -1.08
C TRP A 284 -14.56 0.22 -1.71
N PHE A 285 -13.91 1.25 -2.21
CA PHE A 285 -12.60 1.16 -2.85
C PHE A 285 -11.52 0.65 -1.89
N GLY A 286 -11.56 1.08 -0.62
CA GLY A 286 -10.67 0.59 0.41
C GLY A 286 -10.90 -0.89 0.80
N ARG A 287 -12.15 -1.38 0.75
CA ARG A 287 -12.44 -2.82 0.93
C ARG A 287 -11.76 -3.68 -0.12
N TYR A 288 -11.67 -3.18 -1.33
CA TYR A 288 -11.10 -3.86 -2.47
C TYR A 288 -9.71 -3.32 -2.86
N SER A 289 -9.03 -2.67 -1.91
CA SER A 289 -7.72 -2.05 -2.13
C SER A 289 -6.66 -3.02 -2.66
N TYR A 290 -6.73 -4.31 -2.29
CA TYR A 290 -5.85 -5.34 -2.83
C TYR A 290 -6.03 -5.51 -4.34
N ASP A 291 -7.28 -5.73 -4.79
CA ASP A 291 -7.57 -5.88 -6.22
C ASP A 291 -7.19 -4.61 -7.00
N ALA A 292 -7.50 -3.43 -6.46
CA ALA A 292 -7.11 -2.15 -7.05
C ALA A 292 -5.58 -2.01 -7.15
N MET A 293 -4.84 -2.37 -6.10
CA MET A 293 -3.38 -2.28 -6.03
C MET A 293 -2.72 -3.15 -7.11
N VAL A 294 -3.22 -4.35 -7.34
CA VAL A 294 -2.58 -5.28 -8.29
C VAL A 294 -2.91 -4.99 -9.76
N ILE A 295 -3.93 -4.18 -10.07
CA ILE A 295 -4.34 -3.94 -11.47
C ILE A 295 -4.12 -2.51 -11.97
N HIS A 296 -3.94 -1.51 -11.08
CA HIS A 296 -3.90 -0.10 -11.50
C HIS A 296 -2.71 0.24 -12.41
N VAL A 297 -1.54 -0.40 -12.21
CA VAL A 297 -0.34 -0.08 -13.02
C VAL A 297 -0.46 -0.55 -14.46
N PRO A 298 -0.87 -1.78 -14.78
CA PRO A 298 -1.17 -2.16 -16.16
C PRO A 298 -2.24 -1.27 -16.81
N ILE A 299 -3.31 -0.91 -16.07
CA ILE A 299 -4.35 0.00 -16.55
C ILE A 299 -3.76 1.38 -16.85
N LYS A 300 -2.97 1.95 -15.92
CA LYS A 300 -2.24 3.20 -16.14
C LYS A 300 -1.36 3.12 -17.40
N GLY A 301 -0.64 2.02 -17.58
CA GLY A 301 0.20 1.80 -18.76
C GLY A 301 -0.58 1.94 -20.06
N ILE A 302 -1.72 1.26 -20.18
CA ILE A 302 -2.61 1.36 -21.35
C ILE A 302 -3.10 2.80 -21.54
N ILE A 303 -3.57 3.45 -20.46
CA ILE A 303 -4.09 4.83 -20.52
C ILE A 303 -3.01 5.80 -21.00
N ILE A 304 -1.79 5.72 -20.48
CA ILE A 304 -0.68 6.58 -20.93
C ILE A 304 -0.37 6.34 -22.40
N VAL A 305 -0.35 5.09 -22.87
CA VAL A 305 -0.15 4.78 -24.28
C VAL A 305 -1.27 5.41 -25.13
N VAL A 306 -2.53 5.30 -24.73
CA VAL A 306 -3.67 5.91 -25.44
C VAL A 306 -3.53 7.43 -25.48
N LEU A 307 -3.29 8.08 -24.33
CA LEU A 307 -3.13 9.53 -24.25
C LEU A 307 -1.98 10.04 -25.11
N THR A 308 -0.85 9.32 -25.12
CA THR A 308 0.34 9.70 -25.88
C THR A 308 0.18 9.47 -27.38
N LYS A 309 -0.28 8.28 -27.80
CA LYS A 309 -0.33 7.87 -29.20
C LYS A 309 -1.57 8.44 -29.94
N ILE A 310 -2.71 8.56 -29.27
CA ILE A 310 -3.97 9.00 -29.89
C ILE A 310 -4.16 10.52 -29.74
N LEU A 311 -3.91 11.07 -28.54
CA LEU A 311 -4.12 12.50 -28.26
C LEU A 311 -2.84 13.33 -28.44
N GLY A 312 -1.68 12.70 -28.70
CA GLY A 312 -0.41 13.39 -28.88
C GLY A 312 0.14 14.05 -27.59
N TRP A 313 -0.34 13.65 -26.40
CA TRP A 313 0.09 14.24 -25.14
C TRP A 313 1.52 13.78 -24.80
N SER A 314 2.47 14.70 -24.76
CA SER A 314 3.82 14.43 -24.29
C SER A 314 3.94 14.68 -22.78
N ASN A 315 4.86 13.94 -22.14
CA ASN A 315 5.21 14.13 -20.72
C ASN A 315 4.01 14.08 -19.74
N VAL A 316 3.07 13.15 -19.95
CA VAL A 316 1.87 13.00 -19.10
C VAL A 316 2.23 12.98 -17.62
N SER A 317 3.26 12.25 -17.22
CA SER A 317 3.66 12.07 -15.81
C SER A 317 4.39 13.27 -15.18
N ASN A 318 4.78 14.27 -15.98
CA ASN A 318 5.45 15.49 -15.51
C ASN A 318 4.60 16.76 -15.71
N ASN A 319 3.41 16.61 -16.31
CA ASN A 319 2.46 17.69 -16.50
C ASN A 319 1.26 17.50 -15.55
N MET A 320 1.05 18.45 -14.64
CA MET A 320 -0.01 18.36 -13.61
C MET A 320 -1.41 18.16 -14.23
N ALA A 321 -1.77 18.93 -15.26
CA ALA A 321 -3.08 18.82 -15.89
C ALA A 321 -3.29 17.44 -16.55
N TYR A 322 -2.29 16.96 -17.30
CA TYR A 322 -2.35 15.63 -17.92
C TYR A 322 -2.35 14.51 -16.89
N SER A 323 -1.57 14.66 -15.80
CA SER A 323 -1.57 13.70 -14.69
C SER A 323 -2.93 13.63 -14.00
N ILE A 324 -3.64 14.74 -13.79
CA ILE A 324 -4.99 14.76 -13.21
C ILE A 324 -5.97 13.99 -14.08
N VAL A 325 -5.94 14.20 -15.40
CA VAL A 325 -6.82 13.49 -16.34
C VAL A 325 -6.48 12.00 -16.37
N ALA A 326 -5.18 11.65 -16.48
CA ALA A 326 -4.73 10.27 -16.45
C ALA A 326 -5.12 9.57 -15.13
N PHE A 327 -5.02 10.27 -13.99
CA PHE A 327 -5.46 9.78 -12.69
C PHE A 327 -6.96 9.49 -12.67
N ALA A 328 -7.78 10.45 -13.12
CA ALA A 328 -9.24 10.29 -13.12
C ALA A 328 -9.68 9.11 -13.99
N ILE A 329 -9.10 8.96 -15.18
CA ILE A 329 -9.41 7.85 -16.09
C ILE A 329 -8.91 6.52 -15.48
N THR A 330 -7.70 6.48 -14.93
CA THR A 330 -7.15 5.28 -14.27
C THR A 330 -8.02 4.85 -13.11
N MET A 331 -8.46 5.79 -12.26
CA MET A 331 -9.35 5.51 -11.14
C MET A 331 -10.69 4.95 -11.60
N LEU A 332 -11.29 5.55 -12.62
CA LEU A 332 -12.57 5.10 -13.18
C LEU A 332 -12.46 3.67 -13.71
N VAL A 333 -11.51 3.41 -14.61
CA VAL A 333 -11.31 2.09 -15.24
C VAL A 333 -10.94 1.03 -14.19
N THR A 334 -10.05 1.35 -13.26
CA THR A 334 -9.70 0.46 -12.13
C THR A 334 -10.93 0.11 -11.32
N SER A 335 -11.78 1.08 -10.98
CA SER A 335 -13.01 0.86 -10.21
C SER A 335 -14.00 -0.04 -10.94
N VAL A 336 -14.19 0.16 -12.23
CA VAL A 336 -15.06 -0.69 -13.06
C VAL A 336 -14.54 -2.13 -13.06
N ILE A 337 -13.25 -2.35 -13.30
CA ILE A 337 -12.67 -3.69 -13.34
C ILE A 337 -12.74 -4.37 -11.96
N VAL A 338 -12.43 -3.64 -10.87
CA VAL A 338 -12.59 -4.15 -9.49
C VAL A 338 -14.04 -4.56 -9.22
N CYS A 339 -15.02 -3.79 -9.69
CA CYS A 339 -16.44 -4.13 -9.55
C CYS A 339 -16.76 -5.46 -10.25
N PHE A 340 -16.31 -5.65 -11.49
CA PHE A 340 -16.50 -6.91 -12.24
C PHE A 340 -15.84 -8.10 -11.56
N ILE A 341 -14.59 -7.98 -11.13
CA ILE A 341 -13.85 -9.04 -10.42
C ILE A 341 -14.63 -9.48 -9.18
N ASN A 342 -15.12 -8.53 -8.39
CA ASN A 342 -15.79 -8.84 -7.13
C ASN A 342 -17.21 -9.39 -7.32
N ASN A 343 -17.93 -8.95 -8.34
CA ASN A 343 -19.21 -9.55 -8.72
C ASN A 343 -19.01 -10.99 -9.18
N GLY A 344 -17.97 -11.28 -9.96
CA GLY A 344 -17.58 -12.63 -10.34
C GLY A 344 -17.26 -13.51 -9.11
N LYS A 345 -16.43 -13.03 -8.19
CA LYS A 345 -16.08 -13.75 -6.94
C LYS A 345 -17.36 -14.08 -6.13
N ARG A 346 -18.30 -13.14 -6.00
CA ARG A 346 -19.58 -13.35 -5.29
C ARG A 346 -20.46 -14.40 -5.98
N TYR A 347 -20.58 -14.34 -7.30
CA TYR A 347 -21.36 -15.30 -8.07
C TYR A 347 -20.86 -16.74 -7.86
N TYR A 348 -19.54 -16.96 -7.96
CA TYR A 348 -18.93 -18.29 -7.75
C TYR A 348 -19.06 -18.76 -6.30
N SER A 349 -18.87 -17.89 -5.32
CA SER A 349 -19.04 -18.22 -3.91
C SER A 349 -20.48 -18.68 -3.62
N ASN A 350 -21.48 -17.97 -4.13
CA ASN A 350 -22.89 -18.33 -3.94
C ASN A 350 -23.27 -19.65 -4.63
N LYS A 351 -22.62 -19.96 -5.75
CA LYS A 351 -22.84 -21.25 -6.47
C LYS A 351 -22.25 -22.44 -5.73
N LEU A 352 -21.10 -22.24 -5.03
CA LEU A 352 -20.48 -23.29 -4.23
C LEU A 352 -21.22 -23.60 -2.92
N VAL A 353 -21.89 -22.60 -2.34
CA VAL A 353 -22.71 -22.77 -1.12
C VAL A 353 -24.06 -23.46 -1.41
N LYS A 354 -24.51 -23.42 -2.67
CA LYS A 354 -25.78 -24.09 -3.10
C LYS A 354 -25.60 -25.55 -3.59
N LYS A 355 -24.36 -26.02 -3.64
CA LYS A 355 -24.00 -27.43 -3.83
C LYS A 355 -23.58 -28.07 -2.51
#